data_7b71ba0af4011b01a52be0e96ba67ee2
#
_entry.id   7b71ba0af4011b01a52be0e96ba67ee2
#
_cell.length_a   1.000
_cell.length_b   1.000
_cell.length_c   1.000
_cell.angle_alpha   90.00
_cell.angle_beta   90.00
_cell.angle_gamma   90.00
#
_symmetry.space_group_name_H-M   'P 1'
#
loop_
_entity.id
_entity.type
_entity.pdbx_description
1 polymer ?
#
loop_
_entity_poly.entity_id
_entity_poly.type
_entity_poly.pdbx_seq_one_letter_code
_entity_poly.pdbx_strand_id
1 'polypeptide(L)'
;MRRVLVSVLLATGLAGQSAAHRLDEYLQATLIGLTRDHVELEVNLTPGVAVLPVVLAAIDRNSDGWISPEEERAYADQVLRDVALQVDGRPVPLRLVESRFPSPQAMSEGVGTIRLRLRADRAGRDLRFENRHMRAVSVYLVNCLASPDPSLLVGKPERDEAQRSIRFAYSFADAYGTRPEPGWPARGSLWLAGIGILAGARLAWQRTNRRQAQ
;
A
#
# COMPACT_ATOMS: atom_id res chain seq x y z
N MET A 1 25.29 32.52 -37.29
CA MET A 1 24.68 32.58 -35.95
C MET A 1 23.21 32.16 -35.99
N ARG A 2 22.87 30.98 -36.57
CA ARG A 2 21.46 30.55 -36.78
C ARG A 2 21.17 29.07 -36.45
N ARG A 3 22.07 28.42 -35.68
CA ARG A 3 21.97 26.96 -35.35
C ARG A 3 21.87 26.63 -33.87
N VAL A 4 21.77 27.64 -32.98
CA VAL A 4 21.73 27.42 -31.50
C VAL A 4 20.31 27.51 -30.92
N LEU A 5 19.32 27.99 -31.67
CA LEU A 5 17.95 28.24 -31.17
C LEU A 5 16.97 27.03 -31.29
N VAL A 6 17.36 25.91 -31.92
CA VAL A 6 16.46 24.77 -32.12
C VAL A 6 16.61 23.70 -31.02
N SER A 7 17.71 23.72 -30.26
CA SER A 7 17.98 22.66 -29.27
C SER A 7 17.36 22.88 -27.88
N VAL A 8 16.78 24.01 -27.60
CA VAL A 8 16.22 24.34 -26.25
C VAL A 8 14.72 24.00 -26.14
N LEU A 9 14.00 23.84 -27.25
CA LEU A 9 12.56 23.58 -27.21
C LEU A 9 12.15 22.12 -27.06
N LEU A 10 13.08 21.15 -27.09
CA LEU A 10 12.77 19.73 -26.99
C LEU A 10 12.88 19.14 -25.58
N ALA A 11 13.38 19.90 -24.60
CA ALA A 11 13.64 19.40 -23.23
C ALA A 11 12.48 19.62 -22.24
N THR A 12 11.41 20.31 -22.63
CA THR A 12 10.29 20.62 -21.69
C THR A 12 9.10 19.66 -21.76
N GLY A 13 9.14 18.66 -22.63
CA GLY A 13 8.00 17.75 -22.88
C GLY A 13 7.92 16.51 -21.98
N LEU A 14 8.91 16.21 -21.15
CA LEU A 14 9.00 14.91 -20.44
C LEU A 14 8.65 14.94 -18.95
N ALA A 15 8.37 16.10 -18.39
CA ALA A 15 8.09 16.22 -16.94
C ALA A 15 6.61 16.01 -16.55
N GLY A 16 5.70 15.86 -17.50
CA GLY A 16 4.26 15.87 -17.24
C GLY A 16 3.60 14.50 -16.98
N GLN A 17 4.26 13.38 -17.28
CA GLN A 17 3.58 12.07 -17.24
C GLN A 17 3.56 11.39 -15.86
N SER A 18 4.45 11.77 -14.94
CA SER A 18 4.52 11.12 -13.62
C SER A 18 3.44 11.60 -12.63
N ALA A 19 2.79 12.73 -12.89
CA ALA A 19 1.74 13.27 -12.03
C ALA A 19 0.34 12.77 -12.46
N ALA A 20 0.14 12.44 -13.75
CA ALA A 20 -1.15 12.02 -14.30
C ALA A 20 -1.63 10.67 -13.73
N HIS A 21 -0.75 9.69 -13.56
CA HIS A 21 -1.10 8.38 -13.01
C HIS A 21 -1.61 8.40 -11.56
N ARG A 22 -1.30 9.42 -10.77
CA ARG A 22 -1.79 9.55 -9.38
C ARG A 22 -3.20 10.11 -9.27
N LEU A 23 -3.72 10.71 -10.34
CA LEU A 23 -5.02 11.37 -10.33
C LEU A 23 -6.14 10.47 -10.84
N ASP A 24 -5.80 9.43 -11.59
CA ASP A 24 -6.78 8.66 -12.37
C ASP A 24 -7.09 7.27 -11.78
N GLU A 25 -6.41 6.87 -10.71
CA GLU A 25 -6.49 5.50 -10.18
C GLU A 25 -6.76 5.49 -8.66
N TYR A 26 -7.33 4.41 -8.17
CA TYR A 26 -7.49 4.15 -6.74
C TYR A 26 -6.27 3.37 -6.23
N LEU A 27 -5.29 4.08 -5.65
CA LEU A 27 -4.10 3.43 -5.10
C LEU A 27 -4.45 2.67 -3.82
N GLN A 28 -4.19 1.37 -3.81
CA GLN A 28 -4.39 0.48 -2.67
C GLN A 28 -3.06 -0.13 -2.24
N ALA A 29 -2.48 0.40 -1.18
CA ALA A 29 -1.22 -0.08 -0.63
C ALA A 29 -1.48 -0.93 0.61
N THR A 30 -1.05 -2.20 0.59
CA THR A 30 -1.14 -3.11 1.73
C THR A 30 0.26 -3.39 2.29
N LEU A 31 0.41 -3.20 3.59
CA LEU A 31 1.62 -3.52 4.34
C LEU A 31 1.31 -4.69 5.28
N ILE A 32 2.10 -5.75 5.21
CA ILE A 32 1.92 -6.97 6.00
C ILE A 32 2.99 -7.02 7.08
N GLY A 33 2.58 -6.95 8.33
CA GLY A 33 3.42 -7.17 9.51
C GLY A 33 3.23 -8.58 10.05
N LEU A 34 4.32 -9.21 10.45
CA LEU A 34 4.32 -10.57 11.01
C LEU A 34 4.81 -10.51 12.45
N THR A 35 4.08 -11.20 13.32
CA THR A 35 4.51 -11.52 14.67
C THR A 35 4.46 -13.04 14.89
N ARG A 36 4.90 -13.52 16.05
CA ARG A 36 4.86 -14.97 16.36
C ARG A 36 3.44 -15.53 16.42
N ASP A 37 2.46 -14.68 16.81
CA ASP A 37 1.12 -15.11 17.15
C ASP A 37 0.07 -14.67 16.14
N HIS A 38 0.34 -13.62 15.38
CA HIS A 38 -0.64 -13.02 14.49
C HIS A 38 -0.01 -12.33 13.28
N VAL A 39 -0.85 -12.06 12.30
CA VAL A 39 -0.55 -11.25 11.11
C VAL A 39 -1.32 -9.94 11.22
N GLU A 40 -0.63 -8.82 11.04
CA GLU A 40 -1.23 -7.50 10.93
C GLU A 40 -1.17 -7.02 9.48
N LEU A 41 -2.24 -6.37 9.04
CA LEU A 41 -2.27 -5.71 7.74
C LEU A 41 -2.69 -4.25 7.92
N GLU A 42 -1.96 -3.37 7.29
CA GLU A 42 -2.38 -1.98 7.10
C GLU A 42 -2.74 -1.80 5.63
N VAL A 43 -4.02 -1.53 5.37
CA VAL A 43 -4.55 -1.27 4.03
C VAL A 43 -4.80 0.22 3.90
N ASN A 44 -4.01 0.86 3.04
CA ASN A 44 -4.07 2.29 2.75
C ASN A 44 -4.72 2.48 1.38
N LEU A 45 -5.85 3.17 1.36
CA LEU A 45 -6.69 3.35 0.18
C LEU A 45 -6.74 4.85 -0.15
N THR A 46 -6.07 5.26 -1.23
CA THR A 46 -5.98 6.66 -1.65
C THR A 46 -6.65 6.83 -3.01
N PRO A 47 -7.87 7.36 -3.06
CA PRO A 47 -8.54 7.62 -4.33
C PRO A 47 -7.86 8.77 -5.07
N GLY A 48 -7.58 8.56 -6.35
CA GLY A 48 -7.25 9.65 -7.25
C GLY A 48 -8.48 10.50 -7.57
N VAL A 49 -8.26 11.75 -7.94
CA VAL A 49 -9.35 12.73 -8.15
C VAL A 49 -10.36 12.26 -9.20
N ALA A 50 -9.90 11.64 -10.29
CA ALA A 50 -10.77 11.20 -11.36
C ALA A 50 -11.69 10.02 -10.97
N VAL A 51 -11.24 9.13 -10.07
CA VAL A 51 -12.01 7.97 -9.61
C VAL A 51 -12.75 8.24 -8.30
N LEU A 52 -12.49 9.38 -7.67
CA LEU A 52 -13.12 9.74 -6.39
C LEU A 52 -14.65 9.67 -6.41
N PRO A 53 -15.37 10.14 -7.47
CA PRO A 53 -16.83 10.03 -7.48
C PRO A 53 -17.33 8.58 -7.34
N VAL A 54 -16.63 7.62 -7.94
CA VAL A 54 -16.97 6.19 -7.84
C VAL A 54 -16.70 5.66 -6.44
N VAL A 55 -15.60 6.09 -5.82
CA VAL A 55 -15.24 5.69 -4.44
C VAL A 55 -16.22 6.32 -3.44
N LEU A 56 -16.51 7.62 -3.56
CA LEU A 56 -17.46 8.29 -2.68
C LEU A 56 -18.86 7.68 -2.78
N ALA A 57 -19.35 7.35 -3.98
CA ALA A 57 -20.66 6.70 -4.13
C ALA A 57 -20.73 5.32 -3.44
N ALA A 58 -19.57 4.65 -3.25
CA ALA A 58 -19.51 3.41 -2.49
C ALA A 58 -19.48 3.62 -0.97
N ILE A 59 -19.03 4.79 -0.51
CA ILE A 59 -18.90 5.14 0.92
C ILE A 59 -20.14 5.90 1.40
N ASP A 60 -20.38 7.09 0.85
CA ASP A 60 -21.50 7.98 1.14
C ASP A 60 -22.74 7.49 0.36
N ARG A 61 -23.48 6.57 0.97
CA ARG A 61 -24.60 5.88 0.31
C ARG A 61 -25.86 6.72 0.25
N ASN A 62 -26.03 7.64 1.18
CA ASN A 62 -27.17 8.56 1.23
C ASN A 62 -26.92 9.84 0.41
N SER A 63 -25.65 10.04 -0.04
CA SER A 63 -25.22 11.18 -0.85
C SER A 63 -25.45 12.52 -0.18
N ASP A 64 -25.30 12.59 1.16
CA ASP A 64 -25.45 13.83 1.92
C ASP A 64 -24.15 14.65 2.00
N GLY A 65 -23.05 14.13 1.45
CA GLY A 65 -21.74 14.77 1.41
C GLY A 65 -20.95 14.62 2.71
N TRP A 66 -21.44 13.84 3.64
CA TRP A 66 -20.82 13.51 4.91
C TRP A 66 -20.61 12.01 5.02
N ILE A 67 -19.52 11.56 5.60
CA ILE A 67 -19.27 10.13 5.84
C ILE A 67 -19.58 9.86 7.31
N SER A 68 -20.69 9.20 7.56
CA SER A 68 -21.12 8.80 8.90
C SER A 68 -20.29 7.60 9.42
N PRO A 69 -20.22 7.37 10.74
CA PRO A 69 -19.56 6.19 11.30
C PRO A 69 -20.15 4.86 10.80
N GLU A 70 -21.43 4.82 10.47
CA GLU A 70 -22.11 3.66 9.90
C GLU A 70 -21.63 3.39 8.47
N GLU A 71 -21.43 4.42 7.66
CA GLU A 71 -20.92 4.32 6.30
C GLU A 71 -19.43 3.94 6.29
N GLU A 72 -18.62 4.52 7.18
CA GLU A 72 -17.22 4.10 7.39
C GLU A 72 -17.13 2.61 7.68
N ARG A 73 -17.96 2.11 8.61
CA ARG A 73 -17.99 0.69 8.97
C ARG A 73 -18.44 -0.17 7.81
N ALA A 74 -19.51 0.21 7.13
CA ALA A 74 -20.06 -0.53 6.00
C ALA A 74 -19.04 -0.65 4.86
N TYR A 75 -18.31 0.43 4.59
CA TYR A 75 -17.24 0.41 3.58
C TYR A 75 -16.04 -0.42 4.02
N ALA A 76 -15.60 -0.30 5.27
CA ALA A 76 -14.53 -1.14 5.81
C ALA A 76 -14.89 -2.64 5.72
N ASP A 77 -16.14 -3.01 6.02
CA ASP A 77 -16.64 -4.38 5.89
C ASP A 77 -16.65 -4.83 4.41
N GLN A 78 -16.94 -3.93 3.48
CA GLN A 78 -16.84 -4.24 2.05
C GLN A 78 -15.39 -4.54 1.65
N VAL A 79 -14.43 -3.70 2.05
CA VAL A 79 -13.00 -3.95 1.82
C VAL A 79 -12.60 -5.29 2.43
N LEU A 80 -13.08 -5.59 3.65
CA LEU A 80 -12.76 -6.85 4.34
C LEU A 80 -13.24 -8.10 3.57
N ARG A 81 -14.38 -8.02 2.89
CA ARG A 81 -14.88 -9.10 2.02
C ARG A 81 -14.06 -9.28 0.74
N ASP A 82 -13.43 -8.21 0.27
CA ASP A 82 -12.68 -8.18 -0.99
C ASP A 82 -11.21 -8.56 -0.81
N VAL A 83 -10.71 -8.63 0.43
CA VAL A 83 -9.36 -9.09 0.74
C VAL A 83 -9.39 -10.53 1.26
N ALA A 84 -8.35 -11.29 0.95
CA ALA A 84 -8.21 -12.66 1.39
C ALA A 84 -6.82 -12.92 1.95
N LEU A 85 -6.77 -13.60 3.09
CA LEU A 85 -5.54 -14.09 3.70
C LEU A 85 -5.58 -15.62 3.81
N GLN A 86 -4.50 -16.26 3.45
CA GLN A 86 -4.27 -17.70 3.68
C GLN A 86 -2.95 -17.85 4.44
N VAL A 87 -2.95 -18.78 5.39
CA VAL A 87 -1.75 -19.22 6.11
C VAL A 87 -1.67 -20.73 5.99
N ASP A 88 -0.53 -21.26 5.53
CA ASP A 88 -0.31 -22.68 5.25
C ASP A 88 -1.42 -23.27 4.35
N GLY A 89 -1.83 -22.52 3.32
CA GLY A 89 -2.85 -22.90 2.36
C GLY A 89 -4.28 -22.89 2.88
N ARG A 90 -4.52 -22.46 4.12
CA ARG A 90 -5.86 -22.40 4.73
C ARG A 90 -6.33 -20.94 4.83
N PRO A 91 -7.57 -20.63 4.44
CA PRO A 91 -8.16 -19.33 4.67
C PRO A 91 -8.14 -18.95 6.15
N VAL A 92 -7.76 -17.72 6.45
CA VAL A 92 -7.75 -17.18 7.81
C VAL A 92 -8.61 -15.92 7.84
N PRO A 93 -9.60 -15.83 8.74
CA PRO A 93 -10.44 -14.66 8.85
C PRO A 93 -9.63 -13.45 9.29
N LEU A 94 -9.84 -12.34 8.60
CA LEU A 94 -9.35 -11.02 8.97
C LEU A 94 -10.43 -10.31 9.78
N ARG A 95 -10.01 -9.60 10.82
CA ARG A 95 -10.91 -8.71 11.59
C ARG A 95 -10.39 -7.28 11.53
N LEU A 96 -11.30 -6.34 11.46
CA LEU A 96 -10.99 -4.92 11.56
C LEU A 96 -10.60 -4.58 13.00
N VAL A 97 -9.44 -3.94 13.17
CA VAL A 97 -8.94 -3.44 14.45
C VAL A 97 -9.18 -1.95 14.56
N GLU A 98 -8.95 -1.22 13.47
CA GLU A 98 -9.09 0.23 13.42
C GLU A 98 -9.40 0.67 12.00
N SER A 99 -10.25 1.69 11.87
CA SER A 99 -10.47 2.42 10.62
C SER A 99 -10.29 3.91 10.84
N ARG A 100 -9.74 4.59 9.83
CA ARG A 100 -9.61 6.05 9.80
C ARG A 100 -9.98 6.54 8.41
N PHE A 101 -10.98 7.41 8.36
CA PHE A 101 -11.44 8.02 7.13
C PHE A 101 -11.06 9.51 7.11
N PRO A 102 -10.51 10.01 6.00
CA PRO A 102 -10.33 11.43 5.78
C PRO A 102 -11.67 12.09 5.42
N SER A 103 -11.76 13.39 5.54
CA SER A 103 -12.93 14.11 5.03
C SER A 103 -13.05 13.97 3.51
N PRO A 104 -14.28 14.04 2.93
CA PRO A 104 -14.48 14.08 1.49
C PRO A 104 -13.67 15.18 0.81
N GLN A 105 -13.51 16.34 1.46
CA GLN A 105 -12.67 17.43 0.96
C GLN A 105 -11.20 17.00 0.84
N ALA A 106 -10.61 16.38 1.86
CA ALA A 106 -9.23 15.92 1.80
C ALA A 106 -9.01 14.87 0.70
N MET A 107 -10.02 14.02 0.43
CA MET A 107 -9.99 13.10 -0.70
C MET A 107 -10.05 13.83 -2.04
N SER A 108 -10.88 14.86 -2.17
CA SER A 108 -11.00 15.65 -3.41
C SER A 108 -9.72 16.45 -3.73
N GLU A 109 -8.95 16.79 -2.72
CA GLU A 109 -7.63 17.41 -2.85
C GLU A 109 -6.51 16.40 -3.16
N GLY A 110 -6.83 15.10 -3.24
CA GLY A 110 -5.87 14.02 -3.53
C GLY A 110 -4.89 13.73 -2.38
N VAL A 111 -5.18 14.22 -1.17
CA VAL A 111 -4.34 14.02 0.03
C VAL A 111 -4.98 13.11 1.07
N GLY A 112 -6.24 12.74 0.87
CA GLY A 112 -6.99 11.88 1.77
C GLY A 112 -6.69 10.40 1.55
N THR A 113 -6.32 9.68 2.61
CA THR A 113 -6.09 8.23 2.60
C THR A 113 -6.96 7.57 3.66
N ILE A 114 -7.81 6.64 3.24
CA ILE A 114 -8.53 5.75 4.16
C ILE A 114 -7.53 4.71 4.65
N ARG A 115 -7.47 4.50 5.96
CA ARG A 115 -6.57 3.52 6.58
C ARG A 115 -7.36 2.49 7.35
N LEU A 116 -7.14 1.22 7.03
CA LEU A 116 -7.75 0.09 7.72
C LEU A 116 -6.63 -0.77 8.32
N ARG A 117 -6.69 -1.02 9.62
CA ARG A 117 -5.84 -1.99 10.30
C ARG A 117 -6.61 -3.26 10.53
N LEU A 118 -6.10 -4.34 9.96
CA LEU A 118 -6.70 -5.65 10.02
C LEU A 118 -5.75 -6.59 10.77
N ARG A 119 -6.32 -7.61 11.39
CA ARG A 119 -5.56 -8.63 12.10
C ARG A 119 -6.13 -10.02 11.85
N ALA A 120 -5.22 -10.98 11.72
CA ALA A 120 -5.53 -12.41 11.72
C ALA A 120 -4.78 -13.08 12.88
N ASP A 121 -5.51 -13.76 13.76
CA ASP A 121 -4.95 -14.44 14.95
C ASP A 121 -4.43 -15.82 14.58
N ARG A 122 -3.53 -15.86 13.61
CA ARG A 122 -2.88 -17.09 13.17
C ARG A 122 -1.50 -16.78 12.61
N ALA A 123 -0.51 -17.46 13.16
CA ALA A 123 0.81 -17.59 12.59
C ALA A 123 0.97 -18.93 11.87
N GLY A 124 1.93 -19.06 10.99
CA GLY A 124 2.28 -20.26 10.23
C GLY A 124 3.64 -20.11 9.58
N ARG A 125 3.82 -20.70 8.40
CA ARG A 125 5.09 -20.68 7.68
C ARG A 125 4.99 -20.20 6.24
N ASP A 126 3.81 -20.26 5.63
CA ASP A 126 3.54 -19.78 4.26
C ASP A 126 2.34 -18.85 4.32
N LEU A 127 2.50 -17.64 3.81
CA LEU A 127 1.46 -16.63 3.76
C LEU A 127 1.15 -16.29 2.32
N ARG A 128 -0.16 -16.23 2.00
CA ARG A 128 -0.67 -15.66 0.77
C ARG A 128 -1.73 -14.63 1.09
N PHE A 129 -1.58 -13.45 0.51
CA PHE A 129 -2.56 -12.37 0.57
C PHE A 129 -3.02 -11.99 -0.83
N GLU A 130 -4.29 -11.61 -0.97
CA GLU A 130 -4.85 -11.07 -2.22
C GLU A 130 -5.84 -9.95 -1.90
N ASN A 131 -5.76 -8.84 -2.65
CA ASN A 131 -6.73 -7.75 -2.63
C ASN A 131 -7.48 -7.70 -3.97
N ARG A 132 -8.81 -7.74 -3.91
CA ARG A 132 -9.72 -7.71 -5.08
C ARG A 132 -10.65 -6.51 -5.07
N HIS A 133 -10.47 -5.59 -4.12
CA HIS A 133 -11.36 -4.45 -3.93
C HIS A 133 -11.30 -3.49 -5.12
N MET A 134 -12.46 -3.16 -5.69
CA MET A 134 -12.65 -2.18 -6.78
C MET A 134 -11.67 -2.33 -7.96
N ARG A 135 -11.49 -3.54 -8.48
CA ARG A 135 -10.48 -3.87 -9.51
C ARG A 135 -10.49 -2.99 -10.75
N ALA A 136 -11.66 -2.50 -11.15
CA ALA A 136 -11.83 -1.75 -12.39
C ALA A 136 -11.13 -0.37 -12.37
N VAL A 137 -10.88 0.16 -11.17
CA VAL A 137 -10.33 1.53 -10.98
C VAL A 137 -9.09 1.54 -10.11
N SER A 138 -8.57 0.36 -9.71
CA SER A 138 -7.52 0.25 -8.71
C SER A 138 -6.17 -0.14 -9.28
N VAL A 139 -5.12 0.44 -8.71
CA VAL A 139 -3.75 -0.07 -8.74
C VAL A 139 -3.37 -0.54 -7.35
N TYR A 140 -2.59 -1.62 -7.29
CA TYR A 140 -2.25 -2.29 -6.04
C TYR A 140 -0.75 -2.26 -5.78
N LEU A 141 -0.42 -2.20 -4.51
CA LEU A 141 0.93 -2.36 -4.02
C LEU A 141 0.87 -3.20 -2.74
N VAL A 142 1.53 -4.34 -2.72
CA VAL A 142 1.60 -5.17 -1.52
C VAL A 142 3.03 -5.46 -1.13
N ASN A 143 3.36 -5.22 0.15
CA ASN A 143 4.68 -5.45 0.72
C ASN A 143 4.60 -6.09 2.11
N CYS A 144 5.63 -6.88 2.44
CA CYS A 144 5.88 -7.32 3.80
C CYS A 144 6.80 -6.29 4.48
N LEU A 145 6.45 -5.88 5.69
CA LEU A 145 7.27 -4.99 6.50
C LEU A 145 8.45 -5.75 7.10
N ALA A 146 9.58 -5.07 7.20
CA ALA A 146 10.68 -5.55 8.04
C ALA A 146 10.20 -5.63 9.50
N SER A 147 10.39 -6.76 10.13
CA SER A 147 10.02 -6.95 11.54
C SER A 147 11.10 -6.37 12.45
N PRO A 148 10.72 -5.75 13.57
CA PRO A 148 11.67 -5.45 14.64
C PRO A 148 12.19 -6.71 15.35
N ASP A 149 11.51 -7.85 15.20
CA ASP A 149 11.99 -9.14 15.74
C ASP A 149 13.09 -9.71 14.83
N PRO A 150 14.36 -9.72 15.28
CA PRO A 150 15.48 -10.20 14.46
C PRO A 150 15.43 -11.71 14.21
N SER A 151 14.57 -12.44 14.92
CA SER A 151 14.39 -13.86 14.70
C SER A 151 13.49 -14.17 13.51
N LEU A 152 12.72 -13.19 13.01
CA LEU A 152 11.88 -13.39 11.82
C LEU A 152 12.73 -13.44 10.56
N LEU A 153 12.63 -14.56 9.86
CA LEU A 153 13.22 -14.77 8.54
C LEU A 153 12.09 -14.81 7.52
N VAL A 154 12.12 -13.91 6.55
CA VAL A 154 11.15 -13.83 5.46
C VAL A 154 11.83 -14.27 4.17
N GLY A 155 11.22 -15.23 3.48
CA GLY A 155 11.67 -15.71 2.18
C GLY A 155 11.41 -14.69 1.07
N LYS A 156 11.86 -15.01 -0.14
CA LYS A 156 11.64 -14.15 -1.30
C LYS A 156 10.13 -14.05 -1.59
N PRO A 157 9.56 -12.85 -1.62
CA PRO A 157 8.15 -12.69 -1.94
C PRO A 157 7.90 -12.88 -3.44
N GLU A 158 6.83 -13.60 -3.76
CA GLU A 158 6.27 -13.76 -5.10
C GLU A 158 5.03 -12.87 -5.21
N ARG A 159 4.91 -12.11 -6.29
CA ARG A 159 3.78 -11.22 -6.57
C ARG A 159 3.19 -11.53 -7.92
N ASP A 160 1.89 -11.29 -8.08
CA ASP A 160 1.29 -11.26 -9.41
C ASP A 160 1.68 -9.97 -10.17
N GLU A 161 1.46 -9.96 -11.46
CA GLU A 161 1.81 -8.85 -12.34
C GLU A 161 1.11 -7.54 -11.92
N ALA A 162 -0.12 -7.64 -11.46
CA ALA A 162 -0.91 -6.50 -10.97
C ALA A 162 -0.55 -6.08 -9.53
N GLN A 163 0.40 -6.73 -8.88
CA GLN A 163 0.83 -6.48 -7.49
C GLN A 163 -0.31 -6.49 -6.44
N ARG A 164 -1.43 -7.13 -6.76
CA ARG A 164 -2.57 -7.29 -5.85
C ARG A 164 -2.44 -8.48 -4.92
N SER A 165 -1.57 -9.44 -5.25
CA SER A 165 -1.29 -10.60 -4.43
C SER A 165 0.20 -10.74 -4.12
N ILE A 166 0.47 -11.30 -2.94
CA ILE A 166 1.81 -11.66 -2.50
C ILE A 166 1.78 -13.02 -1.83
N ARG A 167 2.81 -13.83 -2.08
CA ARG A 167 3.06 -15.06 -1.35
C ARG A 167 4.51 -15.10 -0.90
N PHE A 168 4.74 -15.56 0.31
CA PHE A 168 6.09 -15.78 0.83
C PHE A 168 6.09 -16.77 1.99
N ALA A 169 7.19 -17.52 2.11
CA ALA A 169 7.46 -18.33 3.29
C ALA A 169 8.12 -17.48 4.37
N TYR A 170 7.89 -17.81 5.63
CA TYR A 170 8.54 -17.18 6.77
C TYR A 170 8.72 -18.15 7.93
N SER A 171 9.69 -17.86 8.79
CA SER A 171 9.95 -18.62 10.01
C SER A 171 10.53 -17.72 11.09
N PHE A 172 10.42 -18.15 12.34
CA PHE A 172 11.10 -17.54 13.45
C PHE A 172 12.25 -18.46 13.87
N ALA A 173 13.47 -17.93 13.95
CA ALA A 173 14.60 -18.66 14.50
C ALA A 173 14.34 -18.91 15.99
N ASP A 174 14.50 -20.14 16.41
CA ASP A 174 14.41 -20.47 17.83
C ASP A 174 15.58 -19.82 18.59
N ALA A 175 15.36 -19.43 19.84
CA ALA A 175 16.37 -18.83 20.69
C ALA A 175 17.57 -19.75 20.95
N TYR A 176 17.48 -21.01 20.59
CA TYR A 176 18.53 -22.01 20.59
C TYR A 176 18.90 -22.34 19.14
N GLY A 177 19.86 -21.63 18.63
CA GLY A 177 20.72 -21.75 17.46
C GLY A 177 20.69 -22.97 16.54
N THR A 178 19.55 -23.54 16.20
CA THR A 178 19.43 -24.42 15.05
C THR A 178 19.10 -23.56 13.83
N ARG A 179 20.16 -23.05 13.21
CA ARG A 179 20.10 -22.50 11.86
C ARG A 179 19.50 -23.58 10.95
N PRO A 180 18.36 -23.36 10.27
CA PRO A 180 17.97 -24.27 9.21
C PRO A 180 19.13 -24.31 8.21
N GLU A 181 19.57 -25.51 7.81
CA GLU A 181 20.58 -25.68 6.77
C GLU A 181 20.23 -24.81 5.58
N PRO A 182 21.17 -23.96 5.11
CA PRO A 182 20.89 -23.05 4.02
C PRO A 182 20.93 -23.80 2.70
N GLY A 183 19.78 -24.31 2.28
CA GLY A 183 19.54 -24.64 0.88
C GLY A 183 19.45 -23.39 0.00
N TRP A 184 19.98 -22.25 0.46
CA TRP A 184 19.83 -20.96 -0.19
C TRP A 184 21.18 -20.24 -0.27
N PRO A 185 21.60 -19.79 -1.46
CA PRO A 185 22.85 -19.02 -1.58
C PRO A 185 22.67 -17.66 -0.89
N ALA A 186 23.45 -17.43 0.14
CA ALA A 186 23.62 -16.12 0.77
C ALA A 186 24.15 -15.12 -0.25
N ARG A 187 23.31 -14.31 -0.82
CA ARG A 187 23.71 -13.08 -1.53
C ARG A 187 22.84 -11.91 -1.09
N GLY A 188 23.42 -11.12 -0.21
CA GLY A 188 23.60 -9.67 -0.23
C GLY A 188 22.38 -8.80 -0.39
N SER A 189 21.87 -8.35 0.73
CA SER A 189 21.58 -6.91 1.03
C SER A 189 21.58 -5.97 -0.18
N LEU A 190 20.39 -5.50 -0.56
CA LEU A 190 20.16 -4.17 -1.18
C LEU A 190 18.66 -3.93 -1.31
N TRP A 191 17.94 -3.81 -0.17
CA TRP A 191 16.49 -3.51 -0.20
C TRP A 191 16.10 -2.22 0.54
N LEU A 192 17.07 -1.28 0.70
CA LEU A 192 16.78 0.03 1.32
C LEU A 192 16.44 1.15 0.32
N ALA A 193 16.34 0.86 -0.98
CA ALA A 193 16.18 1.91 -2.00
C ALA A 193 14.73 2.34 -2.29
N GLY A 194 13.72 1.59 -1.86
CA GLY A 194 12.31 1.87 -2.24
C GLY A 194 11.57 2.89 -1.37
N ILE A 195 11.95 3.03 -0.10
CA ILE A 195 11.19 3.89 0.85
C ILE A 195 11.71 5.33 0.84
N GLY A 196 12.97 5.56 0.43
CA GLY A 196 13.57 6.91 0.40
C GLY A 196 12.95 7.87 -0.64
N ILE A 197 12.37 7.36 -1.72
CA ILE A 197 11.84 8.19 -2.81
C ILE A 197 10.54 8.89 -2.42
N LEU A 198 9.70 8.28 -1.60
CA LEU A 198 8.43 8.89 -1.16
C LEU A 198 8.62 9.94 -0.04
N ALA A 199 9.62 9.76 0.83
CA ALA A 199 9.94 10.74 1.87
C ALA A 199 10.68 11.96 1.30
N GLY A 200 11.57 11.76 0.33
CA GLY A 200 12.33 12.85 -0.32
C GLY A 200 11.44 13.80 -1.14
N ALA A 201 10.42 13.28 -1.81
CA ALA A 201 9.48 14.10 -2.57
C ALA A 201 8.61 15.00 -1.67
N ARG A 202 8.29 14.56 -0.46
CA ARG A 202 7.49 15.33 0.50
C ARG A 202 8.27 16.50 1.10
N LEU A 203 9.55 16.31 1.38
CA LEU A 203 10.44 17.35 1.91
C LEU A 203 10.82 18.42 0.85
N ALA A 204 11.00 18.00 -0.40
CA ALA A 204 11.27 18.90 -1.51
C ALA A 204 10.06 19.82 -1.82
N TRP A 205 8.85 19.25 -1.82
CA TRP A 205 7.61 20.01 -2.06
C TRP A 205 7.33 21.04 -0.97
N GLN A 206 7.56 20.71 0.31
CA GLN A 206 7.39 21.66 1.41
C GLN A 206 8.40 22.82 1.36
N ARG A 207 9.61 22.61 0.83
CA ARG A 207 10.61 23.66 0.69
C ARG A 207 10.31 24.60 -0.48
N THR A 208 9.72 24.12 -1.55
CA THR A 208 9.38 24.95 -2.72
C THR A 208 8.19 25.85 -2.43
N ASN A 209 7.18 25.36 -1.70
CA ASN A 209 5.98 26.14 -1.38
C ASN A 209 6.24 27.24 -0.34
N ARG A 210 7.28 27.11 0.52
CA ARG A 210 7.65 28.17 1.47
C ARG A 210 8.41 29.33 0.81
N ARG A 211 8.95 29.17 -0.39
CA ARG A 211 9.66 30.21 -1.13
C ARG A 211 8.75 31.07 -2.02
N GLN A 212 7.51 30.67 -2.24
CA GLN A 212 6.53 31.46 -3.00
C GLN A 212 5.60 32.30 -2.11
N ALA A 213 5.72 32.18 -0.79
CA ALA A 213 4.90 32.90 0.19
C ALA A 213 5.68 34.04 0.89
N GLN A 214 6.82 34.45 0.34
CA GLN A 214 7.57 35.69 0.67
C GLN A 214 7.74 36.51 -0.61
#